data_1edd61296efbb61245326cf714133b24
#
_entry.id   1edd61296efbb61245326cf714133b24
#
_cell.length_a   1.000
_cell.length_b   1.000
_cell.length_c   1.000
_cell.angle_alpha   90.00
_cell.angle_beta   90.00
_cell.angle_gamma   90.00
#
_symmetry.space_group_name_H-M   'P 1'
#
loop_
_entity.id
_entity.type
_entity.pdbx_description
1 polymer ?
#
loop_
_entity_poly.entity_id
_entity_poly.type
_entity_poly.pdbx_seq_one_letter_code
_entity_poly.pdbx_strand_id
1 'polypeptide(L)'
;TIHTVSGKTLTNATLLFDNGKITAVGTNFDLPQNCEVITIKGKHVFPGMLDAYTNMGLVEINAVRASKDENETGTFNPNVRAEVAVNPDSEIIPTTRSNGVLLCLAAPSGGTVSGRSAVLQLDGWTYEDLTIRSAAGLHINWPLMAVVSDWWVTSSAKEQIAAREESLAKLEEQFATARLYDKARRDNPDTLVDLKWESMRAVLAGDVPIIVNADNANQIQSAVAFAVRQKVKLIINGGYDAIYCADLLKKHNVPVILGGVYRTPKRSDDFYDLPYEIPAMLNRFGVQFCISSDGRFGASMSRNL
;
A
#
# COMPACT_ATOMS: atom_id res chain seq x y z
N THR A 1 -9.72 29.83 -2.50
CA THR A 1 -8.48 29.34 -3.15
C THR A 1 -8.60 27.85 -3.37
N ILE A 2 -8.23 27.34 -4.57
CA ILE A 2 -8.21 25.91 -4.91
C ILE A 2 -6.77 25.49 -5.15
N HIS A 3 -6.30 24.49 -4.40
CA HIS A 3 -4.99 23.87 -4.53
C HIS A 3 -5.13 22.57 -5.32
N THR A 4 -4.73 22.58 -6.58
CA THR A 4 -4.90 21.43 -7.48
C THR A 4 -3.83 20.36 -7.24
N VAL A 5 -2.78 20.65 -6.49
CA VAL A 5 -1.59 19.82 -6.19
C VAL A 5 -0.78 19.49 -7.44
N SER A 6 -1.39 18.97 -8.49
CA SER A 6 -0.73 18.63 -9.77
C SER A 6 -0.56 19.82 -10.72
N GLY A 7 -1.16 20.97 -10.40
CA GLY A 7 -1.14 22.16 -11.22
C GLY A 7 -0.96 23.44 -10.40
N LYS A 8 -1.32 24.59 -10.99
CA LYS A 8 -1.22 25.90 -10.32
C LYS A 8 -2.32 26.05 -9.27
N THR A 9 -1.99 26.69 -8.14
CA THR A 9 -2.99 27.16 -7.19
C THR A 9 -3.83 28.27 -7.84
N LEU A 10 -5.15 28.17 -7.73
CA LEU A 10 -6.12 29.09 -8.31
C LEU A 10 -6.80 29.91 -7.22
N THR A 11 -6.73 31.25 -7.31
CA THR A 11 -7.44 32.17 -6.42
C THR A 11 -8.73 32.61 -7.04
N ASN A 12 -9.78 32.86 -6.22
CA ASN A 12 -11.12 33.24 -6.67
C ASN A 12 -11.66 32.30 -7.78
N ALA A 13 -11.43 31.01 -7.62
CA ALA A 13 -11.79 30.00 -8.60
C ALA A 13 -13.02 29.22 -8.15
N THR A 14 -13.66 28.60 -9.12
CA THR A 14 -14.83 27.72 -8.96
C THR A 14 -14.43 26.28 -9.30
N LEU A 15 -14.94 25.33 -8.53
CA LEU A 15 -14.88 23.90 -8.79
C LEU A 15 -16.30 23.43 -9.14
N LEU A 16 -16.48 22.87 -10.32
CA LEU A 16 -17.74 22.25 -10.75
C LEU A 16 -17.57 20.73 -10.72
N PHE A 17 -18.53 20.04 -10.13
CA PHE A 17 -18.57 18.59 -10.13
C PHE A 17 -20.00 18.08 -10.31
N ASP A 18 -20.13 16.92 -10.91
CA ASP A 18 -21.40 16.24 -11.14
C ASP A 18 -21.18 14.72 -11.07
N ASN A 19 -22.12 14.01 -10.46
CA ASN A 19 -22.06 12.55 -10.28
C ASN A 19 -20.72 12.06 -9.74
N GLY A 20 -20.17 12.74 -8.71
CA GLY A 20 -18.92 12.39 -8.06
C GLY A 20 -17.65 12.66 -8.89
N LYS A 21 -17.76 13.36 -10.02
CA LYS A 21 -16.61 13.71 -10.88
C LYS A 21 -16.47 15.22 -11.03
N ILE A 22 -15.21 15.68 -10.97
CA ILE A 22 -14.88 17.08 -11.28
C ILE A 22 -15.02 17.27 -12.78
N THR A 23 -15.91 18.19 -13.17
CA THR A 23 -16.19 18.53 -14.58
C THR A 23 -15.45 19.78 -15.04
N ALA A 24 -15.22 20.75 -14.13
CA ALA A 24 -14.42 21.93 -14.42
C ALA A 24 -13.77 22.52 -13.16
N VAL A 25 -12.60 23.12 -13.35
CA VAL A 25 -11.89 23.92 -12.33
C VAL A 25 -11.32 25.16 -13.01
N GLY A 26 -11.63 26.33 -12.51
CA GLY A 26 -11.10 27.56 -13.11
C GLY A 26 -11.71 28.85 -12.54
N THR A 27 -11.31 29.95 -13.08
CA THR A 27 -11.77 31.28 -12.65
C THR A 27 -12.92 31.85 -13.49
N ASN A 28 -13.04 31.40 -14.75
CA ASN A 28 -13.99 31.97 -15.71
C ASN A 28 -14.62 30.85 -16.54
N PHE A 29 -15.78 30.37 -16.14
CA PHE A 29 -16.66 29.55 -16.96
C PHE A 29 -18.12 29.76 -16.54
N ASP A 30 -19.05 29.55 -17.47
CA ASP A 30 -20.46 29.66 -17.19
C ASP A 30 -20.96 28.50 -16.34
N LEU A 31 -21.70 28.82 -15.29
CA LEU A 31 -22.33 27.82 -14.45
C LEU A 31 -23.60 27.26 -15.12
N PRO A 32 -23.85 25.94 -15.00
CA PRO A 32 -25.11 25.35 -15.44
C PRO A 32 -26.31 26.02 -14.75
N GLN A 33 -27.44 26.22 -15.46
CA GLN A 33 -28.60 26.92 -14.94
C GLN A 33 -29.22 26.29 -13.69
N ASN A 34 -29.07 24.98 -13.48
CA ASN A 34 -29.68 24.23 -12.37
C ASN A 34 -28.62 23.66 -11.39
N CYS A 35 -27.48 24.33 -11.22
CA CYS A 35 -26.49 23.87 -10.25
C CYS A 35 -26.69 24.55 -8.89
N GLU A 36 -26.48 23.79 -7.84
CA GLU A 36 -26.34 24.32 -6.47
C GLU A 36 -24.99 25.02 -6.32
N VAL A 37 -25.01 26.26 -5.81
CA VAL A 37 -23.77 27.01 -5.61
C VAL A 37 -23.46 27.18 -4.14
N ILE A 38 -22.35 26.55 -3.71
CA ILE A 38 -21.84 26.65 -2.33
C ILE A 38 -20.71 27.68 -2.29
N THR A 39 -20.95 28.78 -1.59
CA THR A 39 -19.97 29.88 -1.46
C THR A 39 -19.06 29.65 -0.23
N ILE A 40 -17.76 29.48 -0.46
CA ILE A 40 -16.76 29.23 0.59
C ILE A 40 -15.67 30.30 0.61
N LYS A 41 -16.06 31.59 0.69
CA LYS A 41 -15.12 32.72 0.74
C LYS A 41 -14.11 32.59 1.87
N GLY A 42 -12.84 32.88 1.57
CA GLY A 42 -11.74 32.84 2.54
C GLY A 42 -11.22 31.42 2.88
N LYS A 43 -11.87 30.36 2.36
CA LYS A 43 -11.45 28.98 2.59
C LYS A 43 -10.55 28.48 1.46
N HIS A 44 -9.86 27.37 1.77
CA HIS A 44 -9.00 26.66 0.83
C HIS A 44 -9.60 25.28 0.53
N VAL A 45 -9.56 24.88 -0.72
CA VAL A 45 -10.01 23.56 -1.20
C VAL A 45 -8.78 22.78 -1.61
N PHE A 46 -8.66 21.56 -1.10
CA PHE A 46 -7.61 20.59 -1.43
C PHE A 46 -8.24 19.28 -1.88
N PRO A 47 -7.55 18.49 -2.72
CA PRO A 47 -7.89 17.07 -2.88
C PRO A 47 -7.83 16.37 -1.53
N GLY A 48 -8.70 15.39 -1.30
CA GLY A 48 -8.60 14.50 -0.14
C GLY A 48 -7.30 13.70 -0.19
N MET A 49 -6.68 13.50 0.97
CA MET A 49 -5.48 12.69 1.07
C MET A 49 -5.82 11.20 0.96
N LEU A 50 -4.86 10.42 0.47
CA LEU A 50 -4.92 8.96 0.45
C LEU A 50 -3.78 8.40 1.29
N ASP A 51 -4.10 7.57 2.30
CA ASP A 51 -3.10 6.77 3.00
C ASP A 51 -2.81 5.50 2.20
N ALA A 52 -1.60 5.38 1.70
CA ALA A 52 -1.20 4.32 0.79
C ALA A 52 -0.90 2.97 1.49
N TYR A 53 -0.93 2.90 2.81
CA TYR A 53 -0.78 1.66 3.57
C TYR A 53 -1.28 1.82 5.00
N THR A 54 -2.35 1.12 5.35
CA THR A 54 -2.95 1.14 6.68
C THR A 54 -3.69 -0.17 6.99
N ASN A 55 -3.89 -0.46 8.27
CA ASN A 55 -4.79 -1.52 8.74
C ASN A 55 -6.16 -0.99 9.21
N MET A 56 -6.54 0.19 8.76
CA MET A 56 -7.82 0.83 9.12
C MET A 56 -9.00 -0.07 8.79
N GLY A 57 -9.90 -0.21 9.75
CA GLY A 57 -11.06 -1.09 9.67
C GLY A 57 -10.74 -2.58 9.85
N LEU A 58 -9.46 -2.98 9.82
CA LEU A 58 -9.01 -4.36 10.07
C LEU A 58 -8.56 -4.56 11.53
N VAL A 59 -8.23 -3.47 12.22
CA VAL A 59 -7.79 -3.48 13.62
C VAL A 59 -8.41 -2.30 14.35
N GLU A 60 -9.17 -2.59 15.41
CA GLU A 60 -9.77 -1.56 16.28
C GLU A 60 -8.89 -1.29 17.50
N ILE A 61 -8.61 -2.31 18.28
CA ILE A 61 -7.82 -2.22 19.51
C ILE A 61 -6.69 -3.23 19.46
N ASN A 62 -5.45 -2.77 19.31
CA ASN A 62 -4.28 -3.62 19.18
C ASN A 62 -4.10 -4.64 20.33
N ALA A 63 -4.52 -4.31 21.55
CA ALA A 63 -4.43 -5.18 22.71
C ALA A 63 -5.53 -6.25 22.76
N VAL A 64 -6.57 -6.14 21.93
CA VAL A 64 -7.73 -7.05 21.95
C VAL A 64 -7.72 -7.92 20.70
N ARG A 65 -7.39 -9.20 20.86
CA ARG A 65 -7.32 -10.18 19.75
C ARG A 65 -8.60 -10.25 18.90
N ALA A 66 -9.77 -10.19 19.55
CA ALA A 66 -11.07 -10.30 18.90
C ALA A 66 -11.43 -9.11 17.99
N SER A 67 -10.67 -8.01 18.07
CA SER A 67 -10.85 -6.82 17.23
C SER A 67 -9.78 -6.69 16.14
N LYS A 68 -9.06 -7.77 15.83
CA LYS A 68 -7.98 -7.81 14.85
C LYS A 68 -8.28 -8.83 13.77
N ASP A 69 -8.55 -8.35 12.58
CA ASP A 69 -8.91 -9.13 11.38
C ASP A 69 -7.94 -8.88 10.21
N GLU A 70 -6.72 -8.48 10.55
CA GLU A 70 -5.68 -8.18 9.58
C GLU A 70 -4.91 -9.41 9.07
N ASN A 71 -5.01 -10.57 9.79
CA ASN A 71 -4.23 -11.77 9.53
C ASN A 71 -5.10 -12.99 9.27
N GLU A 72 -4.69 -13.79 8.28
CA GLU A 72 -5.25 -15.12 8.06
C GLU A 72 -4.26 -16.22 8.48
N THR A 73 -4.77 -17.43 8.73
CA THR A 73 -3.96 -18.60 9.06
C THR A 73 -3.12 -19.06 7.87
N GLY A 74 -1.90 -19.55 8.17
CA GLY A 74 -0.96 -20.00 7.14
C GLY A 74 -0.05 -18.91 6.62
N THR A 75 0.86 -19.30 5.73
CA THR A 75 1.92 -18.42 5.21
C THR A 75 1.69 -17.95 3.80
N PHE A 76 0.72 -18.56 3.07
CA PHE A 76 0.42 -18.25 1.68
C PHE A 76 -1.08 -18.08 1.46
N ASN A 77 -1.55 -16.84 1.42
CA ASN A 77 -2.96 -16.46 1.43
C ASN A 77 -3.34 -15.48 0.30
N PRO A 78 -2.99 -15.74 -0.98
CA PRO A 78 -3.25 -14.79 -2.07
C PRO A 78 -4.75 -14.55 -2.34
N ASN A 79 -5.61 -15.46 -1.88
CA ASN A 79 -7.07 -15.37 -2.01
C ASN A 79 -7.72 -14.45 -0.98
N VAL A 80 -7.02 -14.11 0.11
CA VAL A 80 -7.55 -13.21 1.14
C VAL A 80 -7.77 -11.82 0.54
N ARG A 81 -8.89 -11.22 0.91
CA ARG A 81 -9.38 -9.92 0.45
C ARG A 81 -9.58 -9.03 1.68
N ALA A 82 -8.77 -7.99 1.81
CA ALA A 82 -8.79 -7.12 2.98
C ALA A 82 -10.16 -6.43 3.16
N GLU A 83 -10.80 -6.01 2.08
CA GLU A 83 -12.06 -5.27 2.13
C GLU A 83 -13.20 -6.04 2.79
N VAL A 84 -13.21 -7.37 2.69
CA VAL A 84 -14.28 -8.22 3.29
C VAL A 84 -14.20 -8.25 4.82
N ALA A 85 -12.98 -8.04 5.36
CA ALA A 85 -12.74 -8.03 6.80
C ALA A 85 -12.82 -6.61 7.40
N VAL A 86 -13.04 -5.59 6.58
CA VAL A 86 -13.15 -4.20 7.06
C VAL A 86 -14.44 -4.04 7.88
N ASN A 87 -14.31 -3.53 9.09
CA ASN A 87 -15.42 -3.08 9.93
C ASN A 87 -15.87 -1.68 9.48
N PRO A 88 -17.01 -1.51 8.79
CA PRO A 88 -17.47 -0.20 8.34
C PRO A 88 -17.92 0.70 9.50
N ASP A 89 -18.24 0.14 10.66
CA ASP A 89 -18.64 0.87 11.86
C ASP A 89 -17.45 1.31 12.74
N SER A 90 -16.22 1.16 12.23
CA SER A 90 -15.02 1.58 12.95
C SER A 90 -15.02 3.08 13.24
N GLU A 91 -14.90 3.46 14.52
CA GLU A 91 -14.77 4.87 14.96
C GLU A 91 -13.48 5.53 14.43
N ILE A 92 -12.54 4.73 13.96
CA ILE A 92 -11.28 5.22 13.34
C ILE A 92 -11.58 5.88 12.00
N ILE A 93 -12.55 5.38 11.24
CA ILE A 93 -12.92 5.89 9.90
C ILE A 93 -13.37 7.35 9.97
N PRO A 94 -14.41 7.74 10.72
CA PRO A 94 -14.83 9.15 10.80
C PRO A 94 -13.77 10.04 11.42
N THR A 95 -12.98 9.55 12.38
CA THR A 95 -11.86 10.29 12.97
C THR A 95 -10.80 10.62 11.92
N THR A 96 -10.43 9.66 11.09
CA THR A 96 -9.46 9.83 10.00
C THR A 96 -9.99 10.77 8.93
N ARG A 97 -11.25 10.58 8.52
CA ARG A 97 -11.92 11.45 7.54
C ARG A 97 -11.97 12.90 7.99
N SER A 98 -12.22 13.17 9.28
CA SER A 98 -12.24 14.53 9.83
C SER A 98 -10.90 15.26 9.72
N ASN A 99 -9.81 14.52 9.54
CA ASN A 99 -8.47 15.06 9.30
C ASN A 99 -8.13 15.27 7.81
N GLY A 100 -9.11 15.05 6.91
CA GLY A 100 -8.92 15.27 5.46
C GLY A 100 -8.33 14.09 4.70
N VAL A 101 -8.17 12.93 5.34
CA VAL A 101 -7.84 11.67 4.67
C VAL A 101 -9.15 11.03 4.24
N LEU A 102 -9.39 10.97 2.93
CA LEU A 102 -10.67 10.51 2.38
C LEU A 102 -10.58 9.11 1.77
N LEU A 103 -9.38 8.64 1.50
CA LEU A 103 -9.10 7.36 0.90
C LEU A 103 -8.00 6.63 1.68
N CYS A 104 -8.05 5.31 1.68
CA CYS A 104 -6.95 4.51 2.20
C CYS A 104 -6.75 3.22 1.40
N LEU A 105 -5.54 2.66 1.47
CA LEU A 105 -5.23 1.30 1.04
C LEU A 105 -5.23 0.42 2.30
N ALA A 106 -6.35 -0.27 2.57
CA ALA A 106 -6.43 -1.24 3.63
C ALA A 106 -5.69 -2.52 3.22
N ALA A 107 -4.68 -2.89 4.00
CA ALA A 107 -3.77 -3.97 3.66
C ALA A 107 -3.76 -5.07 4.73
N PRO A 108 -3.85 -6.36 4.32
CA PRO A 108 -3.70 -7.47 5.25
C PRO A 108 -2.24 -7.62 5.66
N SER A 109 -2.01 -8.26 6.80
CA SER A 109 -0.68 -8.56 7.31
C SER A 109 -0.50 -10.08 7.55
N GLY A 110 0.67 -10.48 8.05
CA GLY A 110 0.97 -11.86 8.40
C GLY A 110 1.34 -12.78 7.23
N GLY A 111 1.96 -13.91 7.55
CA GLY A 111 2.45 -14.88 6.56
C GLY A 111 3.54 -14.31 5.63
N THR A 112 3.98 -15.11 4.67
CA THR A 112 4.86 -14.65 3.58
C THR A 112 4.05 -13.91 2.51
N VAL A 113 2.89 -14.45 2.12
CA VAL A 113 1.91 -13.80 1.26
C VAL A 113 0.65 -13.57 2.09
N SER A 114 0.39 -12.30 2.43
CA SER A 114 -0.66 -11.91 3.38
C SER A 114 -2.06 -11.92 2.76
N GLY A 115 -2.16 -11.51 1.51
CA GLY A 115 -3.43 -11.31 0.82
C GLY A 115 -3.44 -10.06 -0.04
N ARG A 116 -4.62 -9.70 -0.53
CA ARG A 116 -4.83 -8.55 -1.41
C ARG A 116 -5.40 -7.38 -0.65
N SER A 117 -4.78 -6.22 -0.82
CA SER A 117 -5.30 -4.95 -0.33
C SER A 117 -6.42 -4.40 -1.19
N ALA A 118 -7.20 -3.48 -0.62
CA ALA A 118 -8.23 -2.74 -1.32
C ALA A 118 -8.10 -1.23 -1.08
N VAL A 119 -8.46 -0.44 -2.09
CA VAL A 119 -8.64 1.01 -1.94
C VAL A 119 -10.05 1.25 -1.45
N LEU A 120 -10.16 1.92 -0.32
CA LEU A 120 -11.41 2.27 0.33
C LEU A 120 -11.60 3.79 0.34
N GLN A 121 -12.83 4.25 0.12
CA GLN A 121 -13.28 5.57 0.57
C GLN A 121 -13.72 5.49 2.03
N LEU A 122 -13.58 6.59 2.76
CA LEU A 122 -13.86 6.62 4.19
C LEU A 122 -15.29 7.15 4.49
N ASP A 123 -16.26 6.80 3.62
CA ASP A 123 -17.66 7.12 3.77
C ASP A 123 -18.53 6.06 3.09
N GLY A 124 -19.40 5.38 3.86
CA GLY A 124 -20.26 4.28 3.40
C GLY A 124 -20.84 3.51 4.57
N TRP A 125 -21.80 2.62 4.31
CA TRP A 125 -22.48 1.79 5.29
C TRP A 125 -21.97 0.36 5.35
N THR A 126 -21.50 -0.15 4.22
CA THR A 126 -21.03 -1.54 4.10
C THR A 126 -19.61 -1.53 3.54
N TYR A 127 -18.91 -2.65 3.63
CA TYR A 127 -17.58 -2.75 3.04
C TYR A 127 -17.65 -2.61 1.50
N GLU A 128 -18.77 -3.00 0.87
CA GLU A 128 -18.99 -2.80 -0.57
C GLU A 128 -19.08 -1.31 -0.92
N ASP A 129 -19.83 -0.51 -0.12
CA ASP A 129 -19.93 0.94 -0.31
C ASP A 129 -18.57 1.63 -0.13
N LEU A 130 -17.77 1.15 0.83
CA LEU A 130 -16.44 1.68 1.08
C LEU A 130 -15.45 1.30 -0.03
N THR A 131 -15.64 0.18 -0.73
CA THR A 131 -14.65 -0.36 -1.66
C THR A 131 -14.69 0.34 -3.01
N ILE A 132 -13.66 1.18 -3.29
CA ILE A 132 -13.47 1.77 -4.63
C ILE A 132 -12.78 0.78 -5.57
N ARG A 133 -11.79 0.03 -5.07
CA ARG A 133 -11.03 -0.93 -5.86
C ARG A 133 -10.62 -2.11 -5.00
N SER A 134 -11.13 -3.28 -5.34
CA SER A 134 -10.65 -4.56 -4.83
C SER A 134 -9.31 -4.93 -5.45
N ALA A 135 -8.55 -5.78 -4.79
CA ALA A 135 -7.29 -6.35 -5.28
C ALA A 135 -6.34 -5.27 -5.83
N ALA A 136 -6.09 -4.22 -5.05
CA ALA A 136 -5.19 -3.14 -5.44
C ALA A 136 -3.72 -3.56 -5.46
N GLY A 137 -3.34 -4.55 -4.64
CA GLY A 137 -2.01 -5.15 -4.62
C GLY A 137 -1.98 -6.45 -3.83
N LEU A 138 -1.08 -7.38 -4.17
CA LEU A 138 -0.80 -8.59 -3.40
C LEU A 138 0.36 -8.34 -2.46
N HIS A 139 0.12 -8.44 -1.14
CA HIS A 139 1.10 -8.13 -0.11
C HIS A 139 2.02 -9.31 0.18
N ILE A 140 3.33 -9.06 0.17
CA ILE A 140 4.39 -10.04 0.44
C ILE A 140 5.33 -9.48 1.49
N ASN A 141 5.54 -10.23 2.57
CA ASN A 141 6.53 -9.92 3.59
C ASN A 141 7.88 -10.51 3.17
N TRP A 142 8.82 -9.65 2.78
CA TRP A 142 10.14 -10.12 2.36
C TRP A 142 10.98 -10.53 3.55
N PRO A 143 11.64 -11.69 3.52
CA PRO A 143 12.45 -12.14 4.65
C PRO A 143 13.62 -11.17 4.89
N LEU A 144 14.07 -11.09 6.15
CA LEU A 144 15.26 -10.33 6.49
C LEU A 144 16.49 -10.95 5.80
N MET A 145 17.24 -10.10 5.08
CA MET A 145 18.41 -10.55 4.33
C MET A 145 19.71 -10.53 5.17
N ALA A 146 19.68 -9.86 6.33
CA ALA A 146 20.77 -9.85 7.30
C ALA A 146 20.47 -10.80 8.45
N VAL A 147 21.53 -11.31 9.07
CA VAL A 147 21.43 -12.06 10.33
C VAL A 147 21.22 -11.07 11.47
N VAL A 148 20.27 -11.36 12.33
CA VAL A 148 19.99 -10.60 13.55
C VAL A 148 20.65 -11.31 14.73
N SER A 149 21.44 -10.58 15.52
CA SER A 149 22.18 -11.10 16.66
C SER A 149 21.82 -10.44 17.99
N ASP A 150 20.58 -10.00 18.14
CA ASP A 150 20.10 -9.37 19.35
C ASP A 150 19.88 -10.38 20.48
N TRP A 151 19.88 -9.93 21.73
CA TRP A 151 19.80 -10.76 22.94
C TRP A 151 18.51 -11.60 23.05
N TRP A 152 17.43 -11.19 22.35
CA TRP A 152 16.16 -11.95 22.31
C TRP A 152 16.08 -12.96 21.16
N VAL A 153 17.06 -12.97 20.25
CA VAL A 153 17.09 -13.89 19.12
C VAL A 153 17.73 -15.21 19.54
N THR A 154 16.93 -16.27 19.56
CA THR A 154 17.37 -17.62 19.97
C THR A 154 17.92 -18.46 18.82
N SER A 155 17.58 -18.11 17.56
CA SER A 155 18.05 -18.84 16.38
C SER A 155 19.47 -18.46 16.01
N SER A 156 20.28 -19.46 15.67
CA SER A 156 21.64 -19.27 15.17
C SER A 156 21.66 -18.59 13.80
N ALA A 157 22.78 -17.99 13.44
CA ALA A 157 22.97 -17.40 12.11
C ALA A 157 22.68 -18.41 10.98
N LYS A 158 23.10 -19.67 11.15
CA LYS A 158 22.87 -20.75 10.18
C LYS A 158 21.37 -21.04 10.01
N GLU A 159 20.63 -21.12 11.10
CA GLU A 159 19.19 -21.36 11.07
C GLU A 159 18.44 -20.19 10.42
N GLN A 160 18.83 -18.93 10.71
CA GLN A 160 18.23 -17.75 10.07
C GLN A 160 18.48 -17.73 8.56
N ILE A 161 19.70 -18.07 8.13
CA ILE A 161 20.03 -18.16 6.71
C ILE A 161 19.20 -19.26 6.03
N ALA A 162 19.15 -20.48 6.64
CA ALA A 162 18.38 -21.59 6.09
C ALA A 162 16.87 -21.26 5.99
N ALA A 163 16.28 -20.67 7.02
CA ALA A 163 14.88 -20.26 7.02
C ALA A 163 14.58 -19.20 5.94
N ARG A 164 15.48 -18.25 5.73
CA ARG A 164 15.38 -17.26 4.66
C ARG A 164 15.41 -17.92 3.29
N GLU A 165 16.38 -18.80 3.05
CA GLU A 165 16.52 -19.51 1.77
C GLU A 165 15.31 -20.40 1.48
N GLU A 166 14.80 -21.10 2.50
CA GLU A 166 13.57 -21.88 2.39
C GLU A 166 12.36 -21.01 2.04
N SER A 167 12.21 -19.85 2.71
CA SER A 167 11.12 -18.91 2.43
C SER A 167 11.13 -18.40 0.99
N LEU A 168 12.33 -18.03 0.48
CA LEU A 168 12.48 -17.58 -0.90
C LEU A 168 12.24 -18.70 -1.91
N ALA A 169 12.74 -19.91 -1.63
CA ALA A 169 12.50 -21.07 -2.49
C ALA A 169 11.02 -21.43 -2.56
N LYS A 170 10.30 -21.41 -1.44
CA LYS A 170 8.85 -21.62 -1.40
C LYS A 170 8.11 -20.57 -2.19
N LEU A 171 8.51 -19.29 -2.10
CA LEU A 171 7.88 -18.23 -2.87
C LEU A 171 8.08 -18.44 -4.39
N GLU A 172 9.28 -18.83 -4.83
CA GLU A 172 9.54 -19.17 -6.25
C GLU A 172 8.67 -20.36 -6.71
N GLU A 173 8.56 -21.41 -5.90
CA GLU A 173 7.72 -22.58 -6.18
C GLU A 173 6.23 -22.19 -6.30
N GLN A 174 5.72 -21.33 -5.42
CA GLN A 174 4.36 -20.84 -5.44
C GLN A 174 4.05 -20.07 -6.72
N PHE A 175 4.97 -19.21 -7.18
CA PHE A 175 4.81 -18.51 -8.45
C PHE A 175 4.88 -19.46 -9.66
N ALA A 176 5.75 -20.48 -9.61
CA ALA A 176 5.81 -21.51 -10.65
C ALA A 176 4.51 -22.31 -10.72
N THR A 177 3.97 -22.74 -9.56
CA THR A 177 2.68 -23.44 -9.47
C THR A 177 1.52 -22.57 -9.98
N ALA A 178 1.50 -21.28 -9.62
CA ALA A 178 0.49 -20.35 -10.13
C ALA A 178 0.51 -20.25 -11.67
N ARG A 179 1.71 -20.28 -12.30
CA ARG A 179 1.84 -20.27 -13.77
C ARG A 179 1.32 -21.54 -14.40
N LEU A 180 1.59 -22.70 -13.77
CA LEU A 180 1.06 -23.98 -14.24
C LEU A 180 -0.47 -24.00 -14.15
N TYR A 181 -1.03 -23.51 -13.05
CA TYR A 181 -2.47 -23.37 -12.89
C TYR A 181 -3.07 -22.43 -13.93
N ASP A 182 -2.50 -21.24 -14.13
CA ASP A 182 -2.98 -20.27 -15.13
C ASP A 182 -2.93 -20.86 -16.55
N LYS A 183 -1.90 -21.63 -16.88
CA LYS A 183 -1.84 -22.36 -18.16
C LYS A 183 -2.94 -23.40 -18.25
N ALA A 184 -3.12 -24.25 -17.23
CA ALA A 184 -4.17 -25.26 -17.22
C ALA A 184 -5.57 -24.65 -17.39
N ARG A 185 -5.85 -23.54 -16.71
CA ARG A 185 -7.14 -22.82 -16.83
C ARG A 185 -7.35 -22.18 -18.20
N ARG A 186 -6.31 -21.77 -18.89
CA ARG A 186 -6.40 -21.27 -20.28
C ARG A 186 -6.60 -22.40 -21.28
N ASP A 187 -5.91 -23.51 -21.05
CA ASP A 187 -6.00 -24.68 -21.95
C ASP A 187 -7.33 -25.44 -21.78
N ASN A 188 -7.89 -25.48 -20.58
CA ASN A 188 -9.17 -26.10 -20.24
C ASN A 188 -9.97 -25.25 -19.22
N PRO A 189 -11.03 -24.54 -19.64
CA PRO A 189 -11.89 -23.74 -18.76
C PRO A 189 -12.60 -24.56 -17.66
N ASP A 190 -12.77 -25.88 -17.85
CA ASP A 190 -13.42 -26.77 -16.89
C ASP A 190 -12.46 -27.24 -15.76
N THR A 191 -11.20 -26.84 -15.79
CA THR A 191 -10.26 -27.10 -14.70
C THR A 191 -10.83 -26.60 -13.37
N LEU A 192 -10.76 -27.41 -12.32
CA LEU A 192 -11.28 -27.05 -10.99
C LEU A 192 -10.67 -25.73 -10.50
N VAL A 193 -11.54 -24.87 -9.97
CA VAL A 193 -11.13 -23.57 -9.43
C VAL A 193 -10.50 -23.77 -8.04
N ASP A 194 -9.23 -23.40 -7.93
CA ASP A 194 -8.57 -23.18 -6.65
C ASP A 194 -8.42 -21.66 -6.41
N LEU A 195 -9.07 -21.18 -5.36
CA LEU A 195 -9.15 -19.73 -5.07
C LEU A 195 -7.78 -19.09 -4.84
N LYS A 196 -6.81 -19.83 -4.30
CA LYS A 196 -5.44 -19.30 -4.09
C LYS A 196 -4.76 -19.06 -5.44
N TRP A 197 -4.78 -20.04 -6.31
CA TRP A 197 -4.14 -19.93 -7.63
C TRP A 197 -4.93 -19.02 -8.57
N GLU A 198 -6.26 -19.03 -8.50
CA GLU A 198 -7.10 -18.12 -9.30
C GLU A 198 -6.77 -16.66 -8.96
N SER A 199 -6.52 -16.35 -7.68
CA SER A 199 -6.14 -15.02 -7.23
C SER A 199 -4.78 -14.55 -7.76
N MET A 200 -3.88 -15.47 -8.07
CA MET A 200 -2.55 -15.16 -8.60
C MET A 200 -2.58 -14.79 -10.09
N ARG A 201 -3.64 -15.15 -10.82
CA ARG A 201 -3.71 -14.92 -12.28
C ARG A 201 -3.62 -13.42 -12.63
N ALA A 202 -4.33 -12.57 -11.90
CA ALA A 202 -4.26 -11.12 -12.11
C ALA A 202 -2.86 -10.54 -11.83
N VAL A 203 -2.12 -11.13 -10.87
CA VAL A 203 -0.73 -10.77 -10.59
C VAL A 203 0.18 -11.15 -11.75
N LEU A 204 0.01 -12.38 -12.28
CA LEU A 204 0.80 -12.88 -13.41
C LEU A 204 0.49 -12.14 -14.72
N ALA A 205 -0.74 -11.66 -14.91
CA ALA A 205 -1.14 -10.81 -16.01
C ALA A 205 -0.61 -9.37 -15.90
N GLY A 206 -0.16 -8.96 -14.70
CA GLY A 206 0.30 -7.60 -14.44
C GLY A 206 -0.82 -6.59 -14.17
N ASP A 207 -2.05 -7.05 -13.92
CA ASP A 207 -3.19 -6.20 -13.55
C ASP A 207 -3.13 -5.80 -12.08
N VAL A 208 -2.58 -6.69 -11.24
CA VAL A 208 -2.37 -6.48 -9.80
C VAL A 208 -0.86 -6.52 -9.52
N PRO A 209 -0.26 -5.46 -8.97
CA PRO A 209 1.14 -5.47 -8.56
C PRO A 209 1.34 -6.32 -7.29
N ILE A 210 2.54 -6.85 -7.10
CA ILE A 210 2.98 -7.26 -5.77
C ILE A 210 3.43 -6.02 -4.99
N ILE A 211 3.02 -5.92 -3.72
CA ILE A 211 3.46 -4.90 -2.78
C ILE A 211 4.32 -5.61 -1.74
N VAL A 212 5.62 -5.34 -1.77
CA VAL A 212 6.59 -6.06 -0.95
C VAL A 212 7.03 -5.20 0.23
N ASN A 213 6.80 -5.70 1.44
CA ASN A 213 7.30 -5.11 2.68
C ASN A 213 8.81 -5.34 2.75
N ALA A 214 9.59 -4.29 2.49
CA ALA A 214 11.05 -4.31 2.45
C ALA A 214 11.61 -2.94 2.84
N ASP A 215 12.44 -2.92 3.87
CA ASP A 215 13.03 -1.70 4.41
C ASP A 215 14.52 -1.57 4.07
N ASN A 216 15.27 -2.67 4.19
CA ASN A 216 16.71 -2.67 4.05
C ASN A 216 17.12 -2.81 2.57
N ALA A 217 18.26 -2.22 2.20
CA ALA A 217 18.78 -2.25 0.83
C ALA A 217 18.85 -3.68 0.25
N ASN A 218 19.32 -4.65 1.03
CA ASN A 218 19.41 -6.05 0.59
C ASN A 218 18.04 -6.68 0.34
N GLN A 219 17.01 -6.35 1.15
CA GLN A 219 15.64 -6.78 0.91
C GLN A 219 15.10 -6.18 -0.39
N ILE A 220 15.26 -4.88 -0.58
CA ILE A 220 14.82 -4.15 -1.77
C ILE A 220 15.46 -4.75 -3.03
N GLN A 221 16.79 -4.93 -3.02
CA GLN A 221 17.52 -5.52 -4.16
C GLN A 221 17.03 -6.93 -4.48
N SER A 222 16.85 -7.76 -3.45
CA SER A 222 16.37 -9.14 -3.61
C SER A 222 14.94 -9.20 -4.14
N ALA A 223 14.05 -8.33 -3.64
CA ALA A 223 12.66 -8.21 -4.10
C ALA A 223 12.58 -7.73 -5.55
N VAL A 224 13.40 -6.73 -5.95
CA VAL A 224 13.46 -6.27 -7.34
C VAL A 224 13.97 -7.38 -8.26
N ALA A 225 15.03 -8.11 -7.87
CA ALA A 225 15.56 -9.23 -8.65
C ALA A 225 14.50 -10.34 -8.83
N PHE A 226 13.74 -10.65 -7.78
CA PHE A 226 12.62 -11.60 -7.84
C PHE A 226 11.54 -11.12 -8.81
N ALA A 227 11.05 -9.88 -8.67
CA ALA A 227 9.99 -9.35 -9.52
C ALA A 227 10.39 -9.34 -11.01
N VAL A 228 11.64 -9.01 -11.30
CA VAL A 228 12.20 -9.07 -12.67
C VAL A 228 12.20 -10.50 -13.22
N ARG A 229 12.67 -11.49 -12.43
CA ARG A 229 12.63 -12.91 -12.84
C ARG A 229 11.20 -13.39 -13.05
N GLN A 230 10.30 -13.02 -12.14
CA GLN A 230 8.89 -13.40 -12.20
C GLN A 230 8.07 -12.57 -13.21
N LYS A 231 8.64 -11.52 -13.80
CA LYS A 231 7.97 -10.62 -14.76
C LYS A 231 6.65 -10.06 -14.21
N VAL A 232 6.65 -9.64 -12.94
CA VAL A 232 5.49 -9.04 -12.28
C VAL A 232 5.79 -7.59 -11.90
N LYS A 233 4.74 -6.78 -11.80
CA LYS A 233 4.85 -5.40 -11.30
C LYS A 233 5.14 -5.41 -9.81
N LEU A 234 6.05 -4.55 -9.38
CA LEU A 234 6.48 -4.44 -7.99
C LEU A 234 6.26 -3.02 -7.47
N ILE A 235 5.81 -2.95 -6.22
CA ILE A 235 5.83 -1.75 -5.39
C ILE A 235 6.57 -2.13 -4.10
N ILE A 236 7.52 -1.32 -3.65
CA ILE A 236 8.16 -1.48 -2.34
C ILE A 236 7.32 -0.75 -1.30
N ASN A 237 6.99 -1.40 -0.20
CA ASN A 237 6.39 -0.80 0.99
C ASN A 237 7.41 -0.78 2.14
N GLY A 238 7.53 0.36 2.83
CA GLY A 238 8.54 0.63 3.85
C GLY A 238 9.68 1.49 3.30
N GLY A 239 10.62 0.87 2.60
CA GLY A 239 11.62 1.57 1.77
C GLY A 239 12.59 2.48 2.51
N TYR A 240 12.93 2.21 3.78
CA TYR A 240 13.86 3.04 4.54
C TYR A 240 15.22 3.24 3.82
N ASP A 241 15.75 2.17 3.24
CA ASP A 241 17.00 2.19 2.47
C ASP A 241 16.79 2.38 0.96
N ALA A 242 15.61 2.79 0.51
CA ALA A 242 15.32 2.98 -0.91
C ALA A 242 16.25 4.01 -1.58
N ILE A 243 16.74 4.99 -0.81
CA ILE A 243 17.71 5.99 -1.27
C ILE A 243 19.03 5.36 -1.77
N TYR A 244 19.46 4.27 -1.16
CA TYR A 244 20.66 3.52 -1.56
C TYR A 244 20.42 2.59 -2.76
N CYS A 245 19.15 2.39 -3.12
CA CYS A 245 18.71 1.56 -4.25
C CYS A 245 18.10 2.39 -5.40
N ALA A 246 18.23 3.72 -5.36
CA ALA A 246 17.51 4.62 -6.25
C ALA A 246 17.69 4.31 -7.74
N ASP A 247 18.91 4.04 -8.18
CA ASP A 247 19.18 3.70 -9.58
C ASP A 247 18.52 2.39 -10.01
N LEU A 248 18.51 1.39 -9.12
CA LEU A 248 17.86 0.11 -9.38
C LEU A 248 16.33 0.29 -9.47
N LEU A 249 15.74 1.05 -8.54
CA LEU A 249 14.30 1.33 -8.51
C LEU A 249 13.87 2.09 -9.78
N LYS A 250 14.62 3.12 -10.19
CA LYS A 250 14.37 3.85 -11.43
C LYS A 250 14.50 2.96 -12.67
N LYS A 251 15.58 2.18 -12.76
CA LYS A 251 15.83 1.28 -13.90
C LYS A 251 14.66 0.34 -14.16
N HIS A 252 14.00 -0.13 -13.10
CA HIS A 252 12.89 -1.08 -13.20
C HIS A 252 11.50 -0.45 -12.98
N ASN A 253 11.41 0.90 -12.89
CA ASN A 253 10.17 1.64 -12.63
C ASN A 253 9.42 1.10 -11.40
N VAL A 254 10.14 0.87 -10.29
CA VAL A 254 9.58 0.38 -9.03
C VAL A 254 9.27 1.57 -8.12
N PRO A 255 8.00 1.89 -7.90
CA PRO A 255 7.62 2.93 -6.95
C PRO A 255 7.75 2.47 -5.49
N VAL A 256 7.80 3.43 -4.58
CA VAL A 256 7.95 3.21 -3.14
C VAL A 256 6.76 3.80 -2.39
N ILE A 257 6.10 3.01 -1.57
CA ILE A 257 5.23 3.48 -0.49
C ILE A 257 6.15 3.64 0.72
N LEU A 258 6.56 4.87 0.99
CA LEU A 258 7.47 5.16 2.10
C LEU A 258 6.70 5.09 3.42
N GLY A 259 7.17 4.29 4.35
CA GLY A 259 6.64 4.26 5.71
C GLY A 259 6.80 5.61 6.40
N GLY A 260 5.92 5.90 7.38
CA GLY A 260 5.82 7.21 8.02
C GLY A 260 7.15 7.85 8.41
N VAL A 261 7.31 9.13 8.13
CA VAL A 261 8.55 9.88 8.37
C VAL A 261 8.72 10.28 9.86
N TYR A 262 7.64 10.32 10.63
CA TYR A 262 7.67 10.61 12.07
C TYR A 262 8.18 9.41 12.88
N ARG A 263 9.47 9.16 12.77
CA ARG A 263 10.15 8.07 13.49
C ARG A 263 11.59 8.44 13.81
N THR A 264 12.15 7.73 14.79
CA THR A 264 13.60 7.76 15.05
C THR A 264 14.34 6.99 13.96
N PRO A 265 15.63 7.29 13.73
CA PRO A 265 16.49 6.49 12.87
C PRO A 265 16.47 5.00 13.25
N LYS A 266 16.65 4.13 12.27
CA LYS A 266 16.65 2.67 12.49
C LYS A 266 17.99 2.14 13.02
N ARG A 267 19.08 2.81 12.68
CA ARG A 267 20.43 2.44 13.08
C ARG A 267 21.04 3.54 13.92
N SER A 268 21.94 3.16 14.81
CA SER A 268 22.62 4.08 15.74
C SER A 268 23.60 5.04 15.03
N ASP A 269 24.04 4.68 13.84
CA ASP A 269 24.93 5.45 12.97
C ASP A 269 24.19 6.27 11.90
N ASP A 270 22.88 6.15 11.81
CA ASP A 270 22.06 7.03 10.96
C ASP A 270 22.01 8.44 11.56
N PHE A 271 22.01 9.46 10.71
CA PHE A 271 21.72 10.83 11.17
C PHE A 271 20.31 10.92 11.76
N TYR A 272 20.14 11.74 12.79
CA TYR A 272 18.87 11.84 13.54
C TYR A 272 17.69 12.30 12.68
N ASP A 273 17.94 13.05 11.62
CA ASP A 273 16.98 13.63 10.70
C ASP A 273 16.79 12.81 9.42
N LEU A 274 17.55 11.72 9.23
CA LEU A 274 17.47 10.88 8.04
C LEU A 274 16.04 10.49 7.65
N PRO A 275 15.14 10.04 8.57
CA PRO A 275 13.78 9.68 8.20
C PRO A 275 13.00 10.82 7.53
N TYR A 276 13.29 12.07 7.91
CA TYR A 276 12.65 13.27 7.34
C TYR A 276 13.25 13.67 5.99
N GLU A 277 14.52 13.33 5.75
CA GLU A 277 15.22 13.65 4.50
C GLU A 277 14.94 12.66 3.38
N ILE A 278 14.60 11.39 3.69
CA ILE A 278 14.36 10.33 2.70
C ILE A 278 13.40 10.77 1.58
N PRO A 279 12.24 11.40 1.83
CA PRO A 279 11.35 11.85 0.76
C PRO A 279 12.01 12.83 -0.20
N ALA A 280 12.75 13.81 0.35
CA ALA A 280 13.46 14.80 -0.47
C ALA A 280 14.58 14.16 -1.30
N MET A 281 15.28 13.17 -0.74
CA MET A 281 16.31 12.42 -1.46
C MET A 281 15.71 11.56 -2.59
N LEU A 282 14.62 10.83 -2.34
CA LEU A 282 13.91 10.04 -3.36
C LEU A 282 13.43 10.92 -4.50
N ASN A 283 12.86 12.10 -4.19
CA ASN A 283 12.45 13.08 -5.20
C ASN A 283 13.65 13.56 -6.02
N ARG A 284 14.78 13.90 -5.38
CA ARG A 284 16.02 14.33 -6.05
C ARG A 284 16.57 13.25 -6.97
N PHE A 285 16.52 11.99 -6.56
CA PHE A 285 16.95 10.86 -7.37
C PHE A 285 15.94 10.51 -8.48
N GLY A 286 14.72 11.08 -8.44
CA GLY A 286 13.67 10.82 -9.42
C GLY A 286 13.03 9.45 -9.26
N VAL A 287 13.00 8.92 -8.05
CA VAL A 287 12.23 7.71 -7.69
C VAL A 287 10.78 8.13 -7.43
N GLN A 288 9.83 7.43 -8.02
CA GLN A 288 8.41 7.65 -7.74
C GLN A 288 8.08 7.13 -6.34
N PHE A 289 7.46 7.93 -5.49
CA PHE A 289 7.06 7.51 -4.15
C PHE A 289 5.79 8.23 -3.68
N CYS A 290 5.17 7.66 -2.65
CA CYS A 290 4.21 8.34 -1.78
C CYS A 290 4.55 8.04 -0.32
N ILE A 291 3.97 8.81 0.60
CA ILE A 291 4.12 8.61 2.04
C ILE A 291 2.87 7.91 2.56
N SER A 292 3.03 7.00 3.52
CA SER A 292 1.93 6.34 4.23
C SER A 292 2.04 6.55 5.73
N SER A 293 0.96 6.30 6.46
CA SER A 293 0.98 6.30 7.92
C SER A 293 1.68 5.08 8.53
N ASP A 294 1.98 4.06 7.70
CA ASP A 294 2.58 2.78 8.10
C ASP A 294 1.72 1.98 9.10
N GLY A 295 0.42 2.24 9.17
CA GLY A 295 -0.55 1.52 9.98
C GLY A 295 -0.38 1.60 11.51
N ARG A 296 0.55 2.42 12.00
CA ARG A 296 1.04 2.35 13.40
C ARG A 296 0.01 2.68 14.48
N PHE A 297 -0.98 3.51 14.16
CA PHE A 297 -1.88 4.08 15.18
C PHE A 297 -3.36 3.85 14.88
N GLY A 298 -3.67 3.02 13.92
CA GLY A 298 -5.04 2.78 13.47
C GLY A 298 -5.64 3.96 12.69
N ALA A 299 -5.49 5.18 13.18
CA ALA A 299 -5.97 6.39 12.51
C ALA A 299 -4.87 7.03 11.66
N SER A 300 -5.17 7.27 10.40
CA SER A 300 -4.30 8.00 9.48
C SER A 300 -4.50 9.50 9.66
N MET A 301 -3.57 10.14 10.35
CA MET A 301 -3.63 11.58 10.58
C MET A 301 -2.92 12.33 9.46
N SER A 302 -3.47 13.47 9.03
CA SER A 302 -2.90 14.31 7.97
C SER A 302 -1.43 14.70 8.21
N ARG A 303 -1.02 14.81 9.47
CA ARG A 303 0.38 15.07 9.83
C ARG A 303 1.34 13.92 9.54
N ASN A 304 0.83 12.71 9.32
CA ASN A 304 1.64 11.51 9.06
C ASN A 304 1.82 11.27 7.56
N LEU A 305 1.04 11.98 6.75
CA LEU A 305 1.00 11.94 5.30
C LEU A 305 1.54 13.23 4.70
#